data_50f52319298fed52a742308c7cdd6988
#
_entry.id   50f52319298fed52a742308c7cdd6988
#
_cell.length_a   1.000
_cell.length_b   1.000
_cell.length_c   1.000
_cell.angle_alpha   90.00
_cell.angle_beta   90.00
_cell.angle_gamma   90.00
#
_symmetry.space_group_name_H-M   'P 1'
#
loop_
_entity.id
_entity.type
_entity.pdbx_description
1 polymer ?
#
loop_
_entity_poly.entity_id
_entity_poly.type
_entity_poly.pdbx_seq_one_letter_code
_entity_poly.pdbx_strand_id
1 'polypeptide(L)'
;VSFIFVSDLLRFLKIPLNEAWRAAQLPGRPNLQVLEIQGALMTDVRIGLTAGIFLAGPVIFYQLWRFISPGLYRSEKRFVVPFVFFSVLMFFVGAWFAYEFVLPFALEWLLAYTESGFLKTFLTEREPNPSGQLMYQLELSEYVKGTTRILLAFAVVFELPLLIAVLAKLEILSHRTLLRY
;
A
#
# COMPACT_ATOMS: atom_id res chain seq x y z
N VAL A 1 -12.97 -15.31 5.57
CA VAL A 1 -13.46 -14.80 4.26
C VAL A 1 -12.28 -14.37 3.40
N SER A 2 -11.34 -13.55 3.89
CA SER A 2 -10.21 -13.00 3.12
C SER A 2 -9.31 -14.07 2.49
N PHE A 3 -9.09 -15.19 3.17
CA PHE A 3 -8.23 -16.28 2.68
C PHE A 3 -8.82 -17.05 1.49
N ILE A 4 -10.14 -17.02 1.29
CA ILE A 4 -10.80 -17.69 0.16
C ILE A 4 -10.45 -16.99 -1.16
N PHE A 5 -10.21 -15.68 -1.10
CA PHE A 5 -9.95 -14.82 -2.25
C PHE A 5 -8.47 -14.46 -2.46
N VAL A 6 -7.54 -15.14 -1.75
CA VAL A 6 -6.09 -14.83 -1.84
C VAL A 6 -5.58 -14.89 -3.28
N SER A 7 -5.99 -15.88 -4.05
CA SER A 7 -5.56 -16.05 -5.44
C SER A 7 -6.05 -14.91 -6.35
N ASP A 8 -7.27 -14.43 -6.13
CA ASP A 8 -7.84 -13.31 -6.91
C ASP A 8 -7.20 -11.98 -6.50
N LEU A 9 -6.98 -11.78 -5.20
CA LEU A 9 -6.24 -10.62 -4.67
C LEU A 9 -4.80 -10.59 -5.18
N LEU A 10 -4.14 -11.74 -5.26
CA LEU A 10 -2.79 -11.83 -5.80
C LEU A 10 -2.75 -11.49 -7.29
N ARG A 11 -3.76 -11.91 -8.07
CA ARG A 11 -3.91 -11.50 -9.47
C ARG A 11 -4.08 -9.99 -9.59
N PHE A 12 -4.93 -9.42 -8.76
CA PHE A 12 -5.15 -7.97 -8.71
C PHE A 12 -3.85 -7.21 -8.38
N LEU A 13 -3.10 -7.66 -7.37
CA LEU A 13 -1.83 -7.05 -6.99
C LEU A 13 -0.75 -7.15 -8.09
N LYS A 14 -0.82 -8.13 -9.00
CA LYS A 14 0.12 -8.27 -10.12
C LYS A 14 -0.13 -7.32 -11.29
N ILE A 15 -1.28 -6.67 -11.37
CA ILE A 15 -1.61 -5.76 -12.48
C ILE A 15 -0.61 -4.61 -12.56
N PRO A 16 -0.34 -3.83 -11.50
CA PRO A 16 0.62 -2.71 -11.56
C PRO A 16 2.03 -3.16 -11.98
N LEU A 17 2.45 -4.35 -11.57
CA LEU A 17 3.73 -4.91 -11.98
C LEU A 17 3.79 -5.19 -13.48
N ASN A 18 2.73 -5.74 -14.05
CA ASN A 18 2.66 -6.02 -15.48
C ASN A 18 2.67 -4.72 -16.31
N GLU A 19 2.04 -3.67 -15.80
CA GLU A 19 2.02 -2.35 -16.44
C GLU A 19 3.39 -1.69 -16.39
N ALA A 20 4.03 -1.65 -15.23
CA ALA A 20 5.39 -1.14 -15.08
C ALA A 20 6.40 -1.92 -15.93
N TRP A 21 6.25 -3.25 -16.03
CA TRP A 21 7.10 -4.09 -16.87
C TRP A 21 7.01 -3.74 -18.36
N ARG A 22 5.77 -3.48 -18.83
CA ARG A 22 5.54 -3.03 -20.21
C ARG A 22 6.07 -1.62 -20.44
N ALA A 23 5.88 -0.71 -19.49
CA ALA A 23 6.39 0.66 -19.58
C ALA A 23 7.92 0.70 -19.64
N ALA A 24 8.60 -0.17 -18.89
CA ALA A 24 10.05 -0.35 -18.91
C ALA A 24 10.56 -1.08 -20.17
N GLN A 25 9.68 -1.49 -21.09
CA GLN A 25 10.02 -2.22 -22.32
C GLN A 25 10.85 -3.50 -22.11
N LEU A 26 10.70 -4.13 -20.93
CA LEU A 26 11.44 -5.34 -20.60
C LEU A 26 10.93 -6.55 -21.39
N PRO A 27 11.83 -7.44 -21.86
CA PRO A 27 11.45 -8.62 -22.62
C PRO A 27 10.70 -9.64 -21.75
N GLY A 28 9.66 -10.25 -22.33
CA GLY A 28 8.90 -11.31 -21.67
C GLY A 28 7.86 -10.80 -20.67
N ARG A 29 7.54 -11.64 -19.69
CA ARG A 29 6.60 -11.33 -18.59
C ARG A 29 7.34 -11.39 -17.26
N PRO A 30 6.96 -10.57 -16.25
CA PRO A 30 7.56 -10.65 -14.94
C PRO A 30 7.32 -12.06 -14.35
N ASN A 31 8.41 -12.75 -14.03
CA ASN A 31 8.35 -14.07 -13.41
C ASN A 31 8.54 -13.92 -11.91
N LEU A 32 7.43 -14.02 -11.17
CA LEU A 32 7.46 -14.02 -9.71
C LEU A 32 7.73 -15.45 -9.23
N GLN A 33 8.89 -15.65 -8.65
CA GLN A 33 9.31 -16.94 -8.12
C GLN A 33 9.05 -17.02 -6.61
N VAL A 34 8.74 -18.22 -6.17
CA VAL A 34 8.69 -18.57 -4.75
C VAL A 34 10.01 -19.25 -4.43
N LEU A 35 10.90 -18.55 -3.74
CA LEU A 35 12.22 -19.07 -3.40
C LEU A 35 12.16 -19.99 -2.17
N GLU A 36 11.23 -19.73 -1.27
CA GLU A 36 11.07 -20.46 -0.03
C GLU A 36 9.61 -20.88 0.18
N ILE A 37 9.40 -22.12 0.65
CA ILE A 37 8.06 -22.64 1.00
C ILE A 37 7.40 -21.77 2.07
N GLN A 38 8.17 -21.30 3.06
CA GLN A 38 7.71 -20.39 4.09
C GLN A 38 7.30 -19.02 3.50
N GLY A 39 8.00 -18.55 2.46
CA GLY A 39 7.69 -17.33 1.74
C GLY A 39 6.29 -17.36 1.10
N ALA A 40 5.88 -18.51 0.55
CA ALA A 40 4.54 -18.68 0.00
C ALA A 40 3.46 -18.54 1.08
N LEU A 41 3.60 -19.26 2.20
CA LEU A 41 2.65 -19.19 3.32
C LEU A 41 2.57 -17.76 3.90
N MET A 42 3.72 -17.13 4.09
CA MET A 42 3.76 -15.73 4.59
C MET A 42 3.12 -14.75 3.61
N THR A 43 3.21 -15.01 2.32
CA THR A 43 2.55 -14.20 1.29
C THR A 43 1.03 -14.31 1.41
N ASP A 44 0.50 -15.52 1.53
CA ASP A 44 -0.94 -15.76 1.67
C ASP A 44 -1.49 -15.14 2.97
N VAL A 45 -0.78 -15.33 4.09
CA VAL A 45 -1.14 -14.71 5.37
C VAL A 45 -1.14 -13.18 5.26
N ARG A 46 -0.15 -12.59 4.62
CA ARG A 46 -0.04 -11.14 4.46
C ARG A 46 -1.15 -10.58 3.58
N ILE A 47 -1.46 -11.20 2.45
CA ILE A 47 -2.57 -10.82 1.58
C ILE A 47 -3.89 -10.92 2.35
N GLY A 48 -4.13 -12.04 3.03
CA GLY A 48 -5.32 -12.25 3.83
C GLY A 48 -5.49 -11.24 4.97
N LEU A 49 -4.39 -10.92 5.67
CA LEU A 49 -4.37 -9.91 6.73
C LEU A 49 -4.65 -8.51 6.17
N THR A 50 -3.99 -8.14 5.08
CA THR A 50 -4.19 -6.84 4.43
C THR A 50 -5.63 -6.68 3.97
N ALA A 51 -6.19 -7.65 3.27
CA ALA A 51 -7.59 -7.66 2.89
C ALA A 51 -8.53 -7.61 4.10
N GLY A 52 -8.18 -8.31 5.17
CA GLY A 52 -8.89 -8.25 6.45
C GLY A 52 -8.92 -6.85 7.05
N ILE A 53 -7.81 -6.11 7.02
CA ILE A 53 -7.74 -4.71 7.48
C ILE A 53 -8.65 -3.82 6.63
N PHE A 54 -8.64 -3.97 5.31
CA PHE A 54 -9.52 -3.20 4.42
C PHE A 54 -11.00 -3.49 4.68
N LEU A 55 -11.38 -4.75 4.85
CA LEU A 55 -12.75 -5.14 5.18
C LEU A 55 -13.19 -4.68 6.57
N ALA A 56 -12.28 -4.68 7.54
CA ALA A 56 -12.54 -4.21 8.89
C ALA A 56 -12.49 -2.66 9.02
N GLY A 57 -11.94 -1.96 8.03
CA GLY A 57 -11.75 -0.51 8.04
C GLY A 57 -12.97 0.27 8.52
N PRO A 58 -14.19 0.07 7.97
CA PRO A 58 -15.39 0.77 8.41
C PRO A 58 -15.68 0.57 9.91
N VAL A 59 -15.47 -0.65 10.42
CA VAL A 59 -15.69 -0.97 11.83
C VAL A 59 -14.63 -0.34 12.71
N ILE A 60 -13.36 -0.37 12.26
CA ILE A 60 -12.23 0.23 12.99
C ILE A 60 -12.46 1.75 13.13
N PHE A 61 -12.80 2.44 12.03
CA PHE A 61 -13.07 3.89 12.08
C PHE A 61 -14.30 4.21 12.92
N TYR A 62 -15.35 3.43 12.85
CA TYR A 62 -16.51 3.62 13.72
C TYR A 62 -16.14 3.51 15.20
N GLN A 63 -15.35 2.50 15.59
CA GLN A 63 -14.88 2.33 16.96
C GLN A 63 -13.96 3.45 17.41
N LEU A 64 -13.03 3.88 16.54
CA LEU A 64 -12.11 4.98 16.79
C LEU A 64 -12.89 6.28 17.06
N TRP A 65 -13.83 6.63 16.19
CA TRP A 65 -14.65 7.82 16.34
C TRP A 65 -15.60 7.74 17.54
N ARG A 66 -16.12 6.57 17.83
CA ARG A 66 -16.91 6.34 19.05
C ARG A 66 -16.10 6.54 20.32
N PHE A 67 -14.82 6.18 20.30
CA PHE A 67 -13.90 6.42 21.42
C PHE A 67 -13.59 7.91 21.59
N ILE A 68 -13.45 8.68 20.52
CA ILE A 68 -13.20 10.13 20.55
C ILE A 68 -14.46 10.92 20.94
N SER A 69 -15.63 10.43 20.59
CA SER A 69 -16.94 11.08 20.79
C SER A 69 -17.23 11.58 22.22
N PRO A 70 -16.86 10.89 23.31
CA PRO A 70 -17.08 11.40 24.68
C PRO A 70 -16.39 12.74 24.94
N GLY A 71 -15.25 13.01 24.29
CA GLY A 71 -14.53 14.29 24.42
C GLY A 71 -15.16 15.46 23.67
N LEU A 72 -16.19 15.22 22.83
CA LEU A 72 -16.86 16.26 22.05
C LEU A 72 -18.05 16.88 22.83
N TYR A 73 -18.31 18.18 22.61
CA TYR A 73 -19.52 18.85 23.12
C TYR A 73 -20.80 18.22 22.51
N ARG A 74 -21.92 18.39 23.19
CA ARG A 74 -23.22 17.80 22.74
C ARG A 74 -23.62 18.26 21.32
N SER A 75 -23.28 19.47 20.95
CA SER A 75 -23.53 20.05 19.62
C SER A 75 -22.66 19.43 18.53
N GLU A 76 -21.51 18.86 18.90
CA GLU A 76 -20.50 18.32 17.98
C GLU A 76 -20.67 16.83 17.71
N LYS A 77 -21.33 16.11 18.64
CA LYS A 77 -21.58 14.67 18.48
C LYS A 77 -22.34 14.29 17.21
N ARG A 78 -23.13 15.21 16.66
CA ARG A 78 -23.81 15.02 15.37
C ARG A 78 -22.86 14.88 14.18
N PHE A 79 -21.62 15.36 14.33
CA PHE A 79 -20.61 15.29 13.26
C PHE A 79 -19.85 13.95 13.27
N VAL A 80 -19.99 13.12 14.29
CA VAL A 80 -19.28 11.82 14.36
C VAL A 80 -19.64 10.92 13.17
N VAL A 81 -20.91 10.84 12.79
CA VAL A 81 -21.34 9.98 11.67
C VAL A 81 -20.75 10.45 10.33
N PRO A 82 -20.84 11.74 9.97
CA PRO A 82 -20.12 12.25 8.79
C PRO A 82 -18.63 12.00 8.83
N PHE A 83 -17.96 12.18 9.99
CA PHE A 83 -16.53 11.93 10.11
C PHE A 83 -16.17 10.45 9.88
N VAL A 84 -16.93 9.51 10.43
CA VAL A 84 -16.75 8.08 10.16
C VAL A 84 -16.86 7.80 8.66
N PHE A 85 -17.86 8.36 8.01
CA PHE A 85 -18.07 8.18 6.57
C PHE A 85 -16.89 8.73 5.75
N PHE A 86 -16.42 9.95 6.07
CA PHE A 86 -15.28 10.54 5.39
C PHE A 86 -13.97 9.80 5.67
N SER A 87 -13.74 9.29 6.90
CA SER A 87 -12.60 8.44 7.21
C SER A 87 -12.60 7.18 6.35
N VAL A 88 -13.70 6.45 6.30
CA VAL A 88 -13.78 5.26 5.46
C VAL A 88 -13.53 5.61 3.99
N LEU A 89 -14.10 6.72 3.51
CA LEU A 89 -13.88 7.17 2.14
C LEU A 89 -12.40 7.51 1.87
N MET A 90 -11.75 8.32 2.74
CA MET A 90 -10.35 8.73 2.58
C MET A 90 -9.40 7.54 2.65
N PHE A 91 -9.67 6.58 3.51
CA PHE A 91 -8.90 5.35 3.61
C PHE A 91 -8.88 4.57 2.28
N PHE A 92 -10.04 4.36 1.67
CA PHE A 92 -10.13 3.69 0.37
C PHE A 92 -9.58 4.52 -0.78
N VAL A 93 -9.78 5.84 -0.75
CA VAL A 93 -9.19 6.76 -1.75
C VAL A 93 -7.68 6.75 -1.65
N GLY A 94 -7.10 6.75 -0.45
CA GLY A 94 -5.66 6.65 -0.23
C GLY A 94 -5.07 5.34 -0.77
N ALA A 95 -5.74 4.22 -0.52
CA ALA A 95 -5.33 2.93 -1.06
C ALA A 95 -5.45 2.88 -2.59
N TRP A 96 -6.53 3.39 -3.15
CA TRP A 96 -6.72 3.49 -4.60
C TRP A 96 -5.66 4.39 -5.24
N PHE A 97 -5.38 5.54 -4.66
CA PHE A 97 -4.32 6.43 -5.12
C PHE A 97 -2.94 5.73 -5.12
N ALA A 98 -2.63 5.00 -4.05
CA ALA A 98 -1.40 4.23 -3.98
C ALA A 98 -1.32 3.16 -5.06
N TYR A 99 -2.43 2.46 -5.30
CA TYR A 99 -2.51 1.40 -6.30
C TYR A 99 -2.34 1.92 -7.73
N GLU A 100 -3.04 3.00 -8.09
CA GLU A 100 -3.10 3.53 -9.46
C GLU A 100 -1.89 4.39 -9.84
N PHE A 101 -1.37 5.17 -8.87
CA PHE A 101 -0.31 6.14 -9.15
C PHE A 101 1.02 5.76 -8.52
N VAL A 102 1.03 5.43 -7.22
CA VAL A 102 2.29 5.26 -6.49
C VAL A 102 2.99 3.95 -6.85
N LEU A 103 2.24 2.86 -6.95
CA LEU A 103 2.81 1.54 -7.26
C LEU A 103 3.43 1.48 -8.65
N PRO A 104 2.74 1.89 -9.75
CA PRO A 104 3.36 1.89 -11.07
C PRO A 104 4.62 2.76 -11.10
N PHE A 105 4.55 3.99 -10.59
CA PHE A 105 5.70 4.90 -10.54
C PHE A 105 6.88 4.32 -9.75
N ALA A 106 6.62 3.75 -8.57
CA ALA A 106 7.66 3.14 -7.75
C ALA A 106 8.31 1.93 -8.42
N LEU A 107 7.51 1.11 -9.10
CA LEU A 107 7.98 -0.07 -9.83
C LEU A 107 8.76 0.32 -11.08
N GLU A 108 8.29 1.30 -11.86
CA GLU A 108 9.02 1.82 -13.02
C GLU A 108 10.38 2.39 -12.60
N TRP A 109 10.41 3.20 -11.54
CA TRP A 109 11.65 3.74 -11.01
C TRP A 109 12.60 2.64 -10.54
N LEU A 110 12.08 1.62 -9.83
CA LEU A 110 12.88 0.49 -9.36
C LEU A 110 13.46 -0.33 -10.52
N LEU A 111 12.65 -0.60 -11.56
CA LEU A 111 13.10 -1.32 -12.74
C LEU A 111 14.15 -0.51 -13.53
N ALA A 112 13.91 0.79 -13.72
CA ALA A 112 14.87 1.69 -14.37
C ALA A 112 16.19 1.80 -13.59
N TYR A 113 16.13 1.81 -12.25
CA TYR A 113 17.31 1.80 -11.39
C TYR A 113 18.12 0.51 -11.54
N THR A 114 17.46 -0.62 -11.73
CA THR A 114 18.10 -1.92 -11.94
C THR A 114 18.83 -1.96 -13.29
N GLU A 115 18.36 -1.25 -14.31
CA GLU A 115 19.02 -1.14 -15.62
C GLU A 115 20.17 -0.12 -15.63
N SER A 116 20.14 0.87 -14.72
CA SER A 116 21.17 1.90 -14.63
C SER A 116 22.48 1.33 -14.07
N GLY A 117 23.33 0.80 -14.96
CA GLY A 117 24.77 0.52 -14.80
C GLY A 117 25.29 -0.10 -13.49
N PHE A 118 24.97 0.43 -12.32
CA PHE A 118 25.52 -0.01 -11.05
C PHE A 118 25.12 -1.43 -10.67
N LEU A 119 23.81 -1.74 -10.72
CA LEU A 119 23.32 -3.09 -10.45
C LEU A 119 23.65 -4.05 -11.59
N LYS A 120 23.66 -3.56 -12.83
CA LYS A 120 24.03 -4.37 -14.00
C LYS A 120 25.46 -4.89 -13.89
N THR A 121 26.39 -4.09 -13.38
CA THR A 121 27.77 -4.51 -13.10
C THR A 121 27.82 -5.58 -12.02
N PHE A 122 27.07 -5.40 -10.92
CA PHE A 122 27.02 -6.36 -9.82
C PHE A 122 26.31 -7.67 -10.18
N LEU A 123 25.26 -7.62 -11.03
CA LEU A 123 24.50 -8.80 -11.44
C LEU A 123 25.16 -9.56 -12.58
N THR A 124 25.95 -8.88 -13.42
CA THR A 124 26.70 -9.51 -14.53
C THR A 124 27.89 -10.31 -14.04
N GLU A 125 28.45 -9.97 -12.86
CA GLU A 125 29.50 -10.79 -12.21
C GLU A 125 28.96 -12.11 -11.62
N ARG A 126 27.63 -12.27 -11.50
CA ARG A 126 26.98 -13.47 -10.97
C ARG A 126 26.40 -14.28 -12.13
N GLU A 127 27.26 -15.04 -12.78
CA GLU A 127 27.01 -16.03 -13.84
C GLU A 127 26.07 -15.57 -15.00
N PRO A 128 26.63 -15.29 -16.18
CA PRO A 128 25.81 -15.04 -17.37
C PRO A 128 25.08 -16.35 -17.72
N ASN A 129 23.74 -16.28 -17.78
CA ASN A 129 22.95 -17.31 -18.42
C ASN A 129 23.48 -17.53 -19.85
N PRO A 130 23.55 -18.78 -20.39
CA PRO A 130 24.06 -19.06 -21.74
C PRO A 130 23.40 -18.25 -22.87
N SER A 131 22.25 -17.62 -22.61
CA SER A 131 21.54 -16.74 -23.54
C SER A 131 21.86 -15.23 -23.39
N GLY A 132 22.73 -14.85 -22.45
CA GLY A 132 23.11 -13.43 -22.26
C GLY A 132 21.98 -12.51 -21.79
N GLN A 133 20.85 -13.06 -21.40
CA GLN A 133 19.69 -12.29 -20.91
C GLN A 133 19.73 -12.19 -19.39
N LEU A 134 19.58 -10.97 -18.86
CA LEU A 134 19.35 -10.75 -17.44
C LEU A 134 17.99 -11.36 -17.06
N MET A 135 18.00 -12.45 -16.29
CA MET A 135 16.77 -12.95 -15.71
C MET A 135 16.46 -12.16 -14.45
N TYR A 136 15.51 -11.26 -14.56
CA TYR A 136 14.94 -10.58 -13.40
C TYR A 136 14.12 -11.59 -12.57
N GLN A 137 14.73 -12.13 -11.52
CA GLN A 137 14.04 -12.99 -10.57
C GLN A 137 13.43 -12.13 -9.47
N LEU A 138 12.16 -11.83 -9.61
CA LEU A 138 11.42 -11.15 -8.57
C LEU A 138 10.84 -12.17 -7.58
N GLU A 139 11.19 -12.02 -6.31
CA GLU A 139 10.60 -12.84 -5.26
C GLU A 139 9.17 -12.38 -4.96
N LEU A 140 8.23 -13.34 -5.04
CA LEU A 140 6.80 -13.08 -4.80
C LEU A 140 6.55 -12.49 -3.40
N SER A 141 7.22 -13.02 -2.39
CA SER A 141 7.05 -12.61 -0.99
C SER A 141 7.48 -11.17 -0.76
N GLU A 142 8.62 -10.74 -1.30
CA GLU A 142 9.11 -9.37 -1.18
C GLU A 142 8.27 -8.38 -2.01
N TYR A 143 7.81 -8.78 -3.19
CA TYR A 143 6.90 -7.98 -4.00
C TYR A 143 5.59 -7.69 -3.25
N VAL A 144 4.93 -8.73 -2.73
CA VAL A 144 3.67 -8.58 -1.98
C VAL A 144 3.89 -7.78 -0.70
N LYS A 145 5.00 -7.97 -0.02
CA LYS A 145 5.39 -7.20 1.18
C LYS A 145 5.53 -5.71 0.88
N GLY A 146 6.22 -5.35 -0.19
CA GLY A 146 6.38 -3.96 -0.62
C GLY A 146 5.04 -3.33 -1.00
N THR A 147 4.30 -4.00 -1.86
CA THR A 147 3.00 -3.54 -2.37
C THR A 147 1.99 -3.32 -1.25
N THR A 148 1.78 -4.31 -0.37
CA THR A 148 0.83 -4.19 0.75
C THR A 148 1.24 -3.12 1.74
N ARG A 149 2.54 -2.93 1.98
CA ARG A 149 3.06 -1.85 2.84
C ARG A 149 2.76 -0.47 2.25
N ILE A 150 2.98 -0.27 0.95
CA ILE A 150 2.66 0.99 0.27
C ILE A 150 1.16 1.28 0.33
N LEU A 151 0.32 0.30 0.00
CA LEU A 151 -1.14 0.45 0.05
C LEU A 151 -1.63 0.88 1.44
N LEU A 152 -1.20 0.19 2.49
CA LEU A 152 -1.60 0.49 3.86
C LEU A 152 -1.03 1.84 4.35
N ALA A 153 0.22 2.16 3.99
CA ALA A 153 0.82 3.43 4.37
C ALA A 153 0.04 4.61 3.78
N PHE A 154 -0.28 4.59 2.49
CA PHE A 154 -1.05 5.65 1.86
C PHE A 154 -2.50 5.70 2.35
N ALA A 155 -3.14 4.55 2.58
CA ALA A 155 -4.47 4.50 3.17
C ALA A 155 -4.49 5.23 4.53
N VAL A 156 -3.48 5.04 5.37
CA VAL A 156 -3.36 5.73 6.67
C VAL A 156 -2.96 7.20 6.53
N VAL A 157 -2.04 7.53 5.61
CA VAL A 157 -1.60 8.92 5.37
C VAL A 157 -2.76 9.79 4.91
N PHE A 158 -3.68 9.27 4.12
CA PHE A 158 -4.87 10.01 3.68
C PHE A 158 -5.87 10.30 4.81
N GLU A 159 -5.75 9.63 5.96
CA GLU A 159 -6.51 9.98 7.17
C GLU A 159 -5.97 11.24 7.88
N LEU A 160 -4.70 11.60 7.68
CA LEU A 160 -4.07 12.72 8.38
C LEU A 160 -4.81 14.06 8.19
N PRO A 161 -5.27 14.45 6.99
CA PRO A 161 -6.01 15.70 6.81
C PRO A 161 -7.29 15.74 7.65
N LEU A 162 -8.01 14.62 7.71
CA LEU A 162 -9.24 14.52 8.47
C LEU A 162 -8.97 14.54 9.98
N LEU A 163 -7.93 13.85 10.43
CA LEU A 163 -7.49 13.82 11.82
C LEU A 163 -7.07 15.23 12.27
N ILE A 164 -6.29 15.96 11.46
CA ILE A 164 -5.89 17.34 11.75
C ILE A 164 -7.12 18.26 11.84
N ALA A 165 -8.06 18.13 10.89
CA ALA A 165 -9.28 18.93 10.89
C ALA A 165 -10.12 18.74 12.17
N VAL A 166 -10.19 17.51 12.68
CA VAL A 166 -10.89 17.19 13.93
C VAL A 166 -10.14 17.76 15.14
N LEU A 167 -8.83 17.54 15.22
CA LEU A 167 -8.01 18.08 16.31
C LEU A 167 -8.05 19.62 16.37
N ALA A 168 -8.08 20.28 15.20
CA ALA A 168 -8.25 21.72 15.10
C ALA A 168 -9.64 22.16 15.60
N LYS A 169 -10.69 21.41 15.27
CA LYS A 169 -12.06 21.71 15.71
C LYS A 169 -12.25 21.51 17.21
N LEU A 170 -11.53 20.58 17.82
CA LEU A 170 -11.52 20.36 19.26
C LEU A 170 -10.71 21.41 20.04
N GLU A 171 -10.22 22.45 19.38
CA GLU A 171 -9.33 23.48 19.94
C GLU A 171 -8.03 22.94 20.57
N ILE A 172 -7.74 21.62 20.41
CA ILE A 172 -6.52 20.99 20.89
C ILE A 172 -5.31 21.49 20.09
N LEU A 173 -5.52 21.77 18.79
CA LEU A 173 -4.54 22.42 17.92
C LEU A 173 -4.99 23.83 17.63
N SER A 174 -4.44 24.80 18.36
CA SER A 174 -4.60 26.23 18.04
C SER A 174 -3.89 26.54 16.72
N HIS A 175 -4.48 27.42 15.90
CA HIS A 175 -3.86 27.94 14.66
C HIS A 175 -2.42 28.45 14.87
N ARG A 176 -2.12 28.95 16.08
CA ARG A 176 -0.76 29.39 16.47
C ARG A 176 0.22 28.22 16.66
N THR A 177 -0.25 27.03 16.99
CA THR A 177 0.58 25.83 17.16
C THR A 177 0.96 25.24 15.80
N LEU A 178 0.03 25.27 14.83
CA LEU A 178 0.26 24.74 13.47
C LEU A 178 1.24 25.61 12.64
N LEU A 179 1.35 26.92 12.93
CA LEU A 179 2.27 27.81 12.22
C LEU A 179 3.68 27.88 12.84
N ARG A 180 3.90 27.19 13.96
CA ARG A 180 5.17 27.25 14.71
C ARG A 180 6.12 26.08 14.38
N TYR A 181 5.66 25.08 13.63
CA TYR A 181 6.39 23.95 13.10
C TYR A 181 6.23 23.83 11.57
#